data_b71aa80b82d532fb8d986805829ff99e
#
_entry.id   b71aa80b82d532fb8d986805829ff99e
#
_cell.length_a   1.000
_cell.length_b   1.000
_cell.length_c   1.000
_cell.angle_alpha   90.00
_cell.angle_beta   90.00
_cell.angle_gamma   90.00
#
_symmetry.space_group_name_H-M   'P 1'
#
loop_
_entity.id
_entity.type
_entity.pdbx_description
1 polymer ?
#
loop_
_entity_poly.entity_id
_entity_poly.type
_entity_poly.pdbx_seq_one_letter_code
_entity_poly.pdbx_strand_id
1 'polypeptide(L)'
;MKKLIGYFFQGLLYILPFVVTIYVIIALVRYANRLLSSIPMFSGSATSVWILIVLIVGITVFTGWLVPFLIKTPLVQFAQRIINSTPIVGIIYSSVKDLMSAFVGKNRKFGTPVLVSMDNEDVMHRLGFVTQESLSHLGIEDMVSVYMPSSYGMLGDLVIVPASKVRKIDGTSTDVMKFIVSGGVTKMNDNTEAIGN
;
A
#
# COMPACT_ATOMS: atom_id res chain seq x y z
N MET A 1 39.30 -8.11 -22.08
CA MET A 1 38.68 -8.73 -20.91
C MET A 1 37.79 -7.76 -20.13
N LYS A 2 38.22 -6.53 -19.76
CA LYS A 2 37.36 -5.57 -19.00
C LYS A 2 36.04 -5.19 -19.67
N LYS A 3 35.98 -5.05 -21.00
CA LYS A 3 34.73 -4.73 -21.74
C LYS A 3 33.72 -5.88 -21.73
N LEU A 4 34.17 -7.14 -21.80
CA LEU A 4 33.29 -8.32 -21.76
C LEU A 4 32.62 -8.46 -20.39
N ILE A 5 33.37 -8.21 -19.33
CA ILE A 5 32.85 -8.22 -17.95
C ILE A 5 31.79 -7.11 -17.79
N GLY A 6 32.02 -5.91 -18.37
CA GLY A 6 31.04 -4.83 -18.34
C GLY A 6 29.73 -5.21 -19.04
N TYR A 7 29.79 -5.81 -20.22
CA TYR A 7 28.59 -6.27 -20.94
C TYR A 7 27.85 -7.39 -20.20
N PHE A 8 28.58 -8.28 -19.51
CA PHE A 8 27.98 -9.31 -18.69
C PHE A 8 27.16 -8.71 -17.53
N PHE A 9 27.74 -7.80 -16.75
CA PHE A 9 27.03 -7.16 -15.66
C PHE A 9 25.87 -6.30 -16.14
N GLN A 10 26.02 -5.61 -17.25
CA GLN A 10 24.93 -4.85 -17.84
C GLN A 10 23.77 -5.76 -18.28
N GLY A 11 24.05 -6.87 -18.95
CA GLY A 11 23.04 -7.87 -19.29
C GLY A 11 22.34 -8.46 -18.07
N LEU A 12 23.13 -8.77 -17.02
CA LEU A 12 22.57 -9.26 -15.76
C LEU A 12 21.61 -8.26 -15.11
N LEU A 13 21.97 -6.97 -15.09
CA LEU A 13 21.11 -5.90 -14.56
C LEU A 13 19.77 -5.79 -15.30
N TYR A 14 19.78 -5.96 -16.63
CA TYR A 14 18.53 -5.94 -17.41
C TYR A 14 17.67 -7.19 -17.19
N ILE A 15 18.29 -8.36 -17.01
CA ILE A 15 17.58 -9.64 -16.85
C ILE A 15 17.07 -9.81 -15.43
N LEU A 16 17.77 -9.27 -14.42
CA LEU A 16 17.48 -9.45 -12.99
C LEU A 16 16.03 -9.13 -12.61
N PRO A 17 15.41 -8.01 -13.01
CA PRO A 17 14.02 -7.71 -12.66
C PRO A 17 13.04 -8.76 -13.18
N PHE A 18 13.26 -9.27 -14.40
CA PHE A 18 12.40 -10.31 -14.98
C PHE A 18 12.55 -11.63 -14.25
N VAL A 19 13.80 -12.04 -13.94
CA VAL A 19 14.08 -13.27 -13.20
C VAL A 19 13.46 -13.23 -11.81
N VAL A 20 13.63 -12.11 -11.09
CA VAL A 20 13.05 -11.94 -9.75
C VAL A 20 11.52 -11.98 -9.81
N THR A 21 10.90 -11.29 -10.77
CA THR A 21 9.44 -11.31 -10.93
C THR A 21 8.91 -12.71 -11.20
N ILE A 22 9.51 -13.43 -12.15
CA ILE A 22 9.13 -14.80 -12.50
C ILE A 22 9.34 -15.73 -11.29
N TYR A 23 10.47 -15.60 -10.59
CA TYR A 23 10.76 -16.40 -9.40
C TYR A 23 9.71 -16.19 -8.30
N VAL A 24 9.33 -14.93 -8.02
CA VAL A 24 8.30 -14.62 -7.03
C VAL A 24 6.96 -15.24 -7.41
N ILE A 25 6.55 -15.14 -8.68
CA ILE A 25 5.31 -15.76 -9.18
C ILE A 25 5.35 -17.28 -8.99
N ILE A 26 6.44 -17.92 -9.40
CA ILE A 26 6.60 -19.39 -9.24
C ILE A 26 6.59 -19.77 -7.76
N ALA A 27 7.26 -19.02 -6.90
CA ALA A 27 7.28 -19.26 -5.46
C ALA A 27 5.88 -19.19 -4.83
N LEU A 28 5.10 -18.18 -5.21
CA LEU A 28 3.71 -18.02 -4.76
C LEU A 28 2.83 -19.18 -5.21
N VAL A 29 2.94 -19.58 -6.48
CA VAL A 29 2.19 -20.73 -7.02
C VAL A 29 2.58 -22.04 -6.31
N ARG A 30 3.87 -22.27 -6.07
CA ARG A 30 4.33 -23.46 -5.32
C ARG A 30 3.84 -23.45 -3.88
N TYR A 31 3.85 -22.30 -3.23
CA TYR A 31 3.35 -22.14 -1.87
C TYR A 31 1.84 -22.43 -1.80
N ALA A 32 1.07 -21.85 -2.72
CA ALA A 32 -0.37 -22.11 -2.85
C ALA A 32 -0.65 -23.59 -3.09
N ASN A 33 0.06 -24.23 -4.04
CA ASN A 33 -0.08 -25.66 -4.29
C ASN A 33 0.24 -26.53 -3.06
N ARG A 34 1.26 -26.15 -2.27
CA ARG A 34 1.60 -26.89 -1.04
C ARG A 34 0.50 -26.80 0.01
N LEU A 35 -0.13 -25.63 0.17
CA LEU A 35 -1.27 -25.45 1.08
C LEU A 35 -2.48 -26.29 0.66
N LEU A 36 -2.71 -26.43 -0.66
CA LEU A 36 -3.86 -27.15 -1.21
C LEU A 36 -3.65 -28.64 -1.33
N SER A 37 -2.42 -29.11 -1.52
CA SER A 37 -2.11 -30.54 -1.51
C SER A 37 -2.45 -31.22 -0.19
N SER A 38 -2.61 -30.42 0.88
CA SER A 38 -3.14 -30.89 2.16
C SER A 38 -4.64 -31.20 2.14
N ILE A 39 -5.35 -30.81 1.07
CA ILE A 39 -6.78 -31.07 0.90
C ILE A 39 -6.94 -32.18 -0.14
N PRO A 40 -7.49 -33.37 0.23
CA PRO A 40 -7.54 -34.55 -0.66
C PRO A 40 -8.23 -34.32 -2.00
N MET A 41 -9.13 -33.35 -2.08
CA MET A 41 -9.91 -33.02 -3.28
C MET A 41 -9.09 -32.31 -4.36
N PHE A 42 -7.89 -31.79 -4.04
CA PHE A 42 -7.05 -30.99 -4.96
C PHE A 42 -5.70 -31.66 -5.30
N SER A 43 -5.52 -32.92 -4.93
CA SER A 43 -4.28 -33.65 -5.19
C SER A 43 -4.19 -34.09 -6.65
N GLY A 44 -3.36 -33.42 -7.45
CA GLY A 44 -2.71 -34.12 -8.52
C GLY A 44 -2.83 -33.67 -9.98
N SER A 45 -3.33 -32.51 -10.36
CA SER A 45 -3.22 -32.06 -11.75
C SER A 45 -3.02 -30.55 -11.93
N ALA A 46 -2.37 -30.17 -13.06
CA ALA A 46 -2.23 -28.77 -13.45
C ALA A 46 -3.58 -28.02 -13.55
N THR A 47 -4.65 -28.73 -13.81
CA THR A 47 -6.03 -28.24 -13.81
C THR A 47 -6.46 -27.70 -12.44
N SER A 48 -5.91 -28.25 -11.35
CA SER A 48 -6.22 -27.81 -9.97
C SER A 48 -5.80 -26.39 -9.70
N VAL A 49 -4.72 -25.90 -10.32
CA VAL A 49 -4.23 -24.52 -10.14
C VAL A 49 -5.20 -23.52 -10.75
N TRP A 50 -5.73 -23.81 -11.94
CA TRP A 50 -6.71 -22.94 -12.59
C TRP A 50 -8.04 -22.89 -11.84
N ILE A 51 -8.52 -24.05 -11.40
CA ILE A 51 -9.73 -24.15 -10.56
C ILE A 51 -9.55 -23.34 -9.29
N LEU A 52 -8.37 -23.40 -8.67
CA LEU A 52 -8.05 -22.62 -7.48
C LEU A 52 -8.09 -21.11 -7.74
N ILE A 53 -7.43 -20.65 -8.79
CA ILE A 53 -7.42 -19.23 -9.15
C ILE A 53 -8.86 -18.76 -9.36
N VAL A 54 -9.67 -19.49 -10.11
CA VAL A 54 -11.07 -19.18 -10.34
C VAL A 54 -11.85 -19.17 -9.02
N LEU A 55 -11.62 -20.14 -8.14
CA LEU A 55 -12.26 -20.23 -6.83
C LEU A 55 -11.89 -19.03 -5.94
N ILE A 56 -10.60 -18.68 -5.84
CA ILE A 56 -10.14 -17.54 -5.04
C ILE A 56 -10.74 -16.24 -5.57
N VAL A 57 -10.68 -16.02 -6.90
CA VAL A 57 -11.28 -14.84 -7.52
C VAL A 57 -12.78 -14.82 -7.28
N GLY A 58 -13.46 -15.94 -7.47
CA GLY A 58 -14.89 -16.07 -7.23
C GLY A 58 -15.28 -15.77 -5.78
N ILE A 59 -14.58 -16.35 -4.81
CA ILE A 59 -14.80 -16.09 -3.37
C ILE A 59 -14.52 -14.62 -3.04
N THR A 60 -13.45 -14.05 -3.59
CA THR A 60 -13.09 -12.65 -3.33
C THR A 60 -14.16 -11.69 -3.88
N VAL A 61 -14.60 -11.89 -5.11
CA VAL A 61 -15.65 -11.08 -5.74
C VAL A 61 -16.97 -11.26 -4.99
N PHE A 62 -17.34 -12.49 -4.66
CA PHE A 62 -18.55 -12.80 -3.91
C PHE A 62 -18.53 -12.15 -2.53
N THR A 63 -17.42 -12.25 -1.81
CA THR A 63 -17.24 -11.60 -0.51
C THR A 63 -17.34 -10.08 -0.63
N GLY A 64 -16.68 -9.48 -1.64
CA GLY A 64 -16.74 -8.04 -1.90
C GLY A 64 -18.16 -7.54 -2.20
N TRP A 65 -18.96 -8.35 -2.89
CA TRP A 65 -20.36 -8.05 -3.15
C TRP A 65 -21.24 -8.24 -1.91
N LEU A 66 -21.00 -9.30 -1.13
CA LEU A 66 -21.84 -9.69 0.01
C LEU A 66 -21.58 -8.82 1.25
N VAL A 67 -20.34 -8.45 1.52
CA VAL A 67 -19.92 -7.74 2.75
C VAL A 67 -20.67 -6.42 2.97
N PRO A 68 -20.91 -5.54 1.98
CA PRO A 68 -21.69 -4.32 2.18
C PRO A 68 -23.12 -4.54 2.69
N PHE A 69 -23.73 -5.68 2.33
CA PHE A 69 -25.06 -6.06 2.83
C PHE A 69 -24.99 -6.60 4.26
N LEU A 70 -23.94 -7.35 4.58
CA LEU A 70 -23.75 -7.96 5.89
C LEU A 70 -23.32 -6.98 6.98
N ILE A 71 -22.58 -5.92 6.65
CA ILE A 71 -22.07 -4.93 7.63
C ILE A 71 -23.20 -4.31 8.46
N LYS A 72 -24.39 -4.17 7.87
CA LYS A 72 -25.57 -3.62 8.55
C LYS A 72 -26.34 -4.65 9.39
N THR A 73 -25.96 -5.92 9.34
CA THR A 73 -26.67 -6.97 10.06
C THR A 73 -26.24 -7.06 11.53
N PRO A 74 -27.13 -7.45 12.44
CA PRO A 74 -26.80 -7.62 13.84
C PRO A 74 -25.72 -8.68 14.09
N LEU A 75 -25.55 -9.62 13.15
CA LEU A 75 -24.52 -10.68 13.22
C LEU A 75 -23.12 -10.10 13.15
N VAL A 76 -22.87 -9.18 12.22
CA VAL A 76 -21.54 -8.51 12.08
C VAL A 76 -21.30 -7.58 13.26
N GLN A 77 -22.32 -6.89 13.75
CA GLN A 77 -22.20 -6.06 14.95
C GLN A 77 -21.86 -6.91 16.19
N PHE A 78 -22.45 -8.10 16.30
CA PHE A 78 -22.14 -9.05 17.37
C PHE A 78 -20.67 -9.55 17.26
N ALA A 79 -20.23 -9.94 16.06
CA ALA A 79 -18.85 -10.34 15.82
C ALA A 79 -17.85 -9.20 16.15
N GLN A 80 -18.16 -7.96 15.78
CA GLN A 80 -17.36 -6.80 16.13
C GLN A 80 -17.32 -6.56 17.66
N ARG A 81 -18.43 -6.79 18.37
CA ARG A 81 -18.43 -6.71 19.84
C ARG A 81 -17.50 -7.74 20.47
N ILE A 82 -17.53 -8.99 20.01
CA ILE A 82 -16.62 -10.04 20.50
C ILE A 82 -15.16 -9.66 20.23
N ILE A 83 -14.82 -9.19 19.03
CA ILE A 83 -13.48 -8.75 18.69
C ILE A 83 -13.03 -7.59 19.60
N ASN A 84 -13.89 -6.59 19.78
CA ASN A 84 -13.59 -5.43 20.60
C ASN A 84 -13.57 -5.73 22.12
N SER A 85 -14.28 -6.79 22.57
CA SER A 85 -14.25 -7.22 23.97
C SER A 85 -12.97 -7.96 24.35
N THR A 86 -12.18 -8.39 23.35
CA THR A 86 -10.91 -9.08 23.58
C THR A 86 -9.76 -8.09 23.34
N PRO A 87 -9.11 -7.55 24.38
CA PRO A 87 -8.22 -6.39 24.24
C PRO A 87 -7.12 -6.56 23.19
N ILE A 88 -6.43 -7.71 23.19
CA ILE A 88 -5.32 -7.98 22.26
C ILE A 88 -5.84 -8.17 20.82
N VAL A 89 -6.90 -8.96 20.64
CA VAL A 89 -7.47 -9.23 19.31
C VAL A 89 -8.08 -7.96 18.73
N GLY A 90 -8.76 -7.15 19.55
CA GLY A 90 -9.31 -5.86 19.14
C GLY A 90 -8.25 -4.89 18.64
N ILE A 91 -7.11 -4.77 19.34
CA ILE A 91 -5.99 -3.92 18.94
C ILE A 91 -5.41 -4.40 17.59
N ILE A 92 -5.13 -5.68 17.44
CA ILE A 92 -4.57 -6.23 16.20
C ILE A 92 -5.55 -6.01 15.03
N TYR A 93 -6.83 -6.36 15.23
CA TYR A 93 -7.85 -6.21 14.20
C TYR A 93 -8.03 -4.75 13.77
N SER A 94 -8.16 -3.83 14.74
CA SER A 94 -8.31 -2.40 14.44
C SER A 94 -7.07 -1.85 13.72
N SER A 95 -5.87 -2.22 14.17
CA SER A 95 -4.62 -1.79 13.52
C SER A 95 -4.52 -2.27 12.08
N VAL A 96 -4.85 -3.53 11.80
CA VAL A 96 -4.87 -4.06 10.42
C VAL A 96 -5.96 -3.39 9.59
N LYS A 97 -7.16 -3.22 10.15
CA LYS A 97 -8.26 -2.52 9.48
C LYS A 97 -7.91 -1.07 9.15
N ASP A 98 -7.31 -0.35 10.10
CA ASP A 98 -6.90 1.04 9.90
C ASP A 98 -5.77 1.15 8.87
N LEU A 99 -4.80 0.23 8.92
CA LEU A 99 -3.76 0.12 7.90
C LEU A 99 -4.38 -0.14 6.51
N MET A 100 -5.28 -1.12 6.39
CA MET A 100 -5.97 -1.41 5.12
C MET A 100 -6.78 -0.21 4.62
N SER A 101 -7.51 0.48 5.50
CA SER A 101 -8.30 1.67 5.15
C SER A 101 -7.45 2.85 4.68
N ALA A 102 -6.19 2.90 5.10
CA ALA A 102 -5.24 3.91 4.65
C ALA A 102 -4.86 3.73 3.16
N PHE A 103 -4.86 2.48 2.67
CA PHE A 103 -4.50 2.16 1.27
C PHE A 103 -5.70 1.95 0.36
N VAL A 104 -6.84 1.50 0.89
CA VAL A 104 -8.01 1.07 0.10
C VAL A 104 -9.24 1.90 0.50
N GLY A 105 -10.00 2.37 -0.51
CA GLY A 105 -11.29 3.05 -0.32
C GLY A 105 -11.32 4.50 -0.79
N LYS A 106 -12.53 5.09 -0.73
CA LYS A 106 -12.77 6.48 -1.15
C LYS A 106 -12.12 7.51 -0.21
N ASN A 107 -11.92 7.15 1.07
CA ASN A 107 -11.26 7.98 2.08
C ASN A 107 -9.84 7.47 2.34
N ARG A 108 -9.00 7.45 1.31
CA ARG A 108 -7.58 7.08 1.45
C ARG A 108 -6.92 8.09 2.40
N LYS A 109 -6.49 7.62 3.57
CA LYS A 109 -5.74 8.46 4.54
C LYS A 109 -4.39 8.94 3.98
N PHE A 110 -3.86 8.26 2.96
CA PHE A 110 -2.71 8.70 2.16
C PHE A 110 -3.15 9.35 0.84
N GLY A 111 -4.32 10.03 0.85
CA GLY A 111 -4.94 10.60 -0.36
C GLY A 111 -4.32 11.90 -0.84
N THR A 112 -3.73 12.70 0.05
CA THR A 112 -3.24 14.03 -0.27
C THR A 112 -1.72 14.07 -0.15
N PRO A 113 -0.99 14.02 -1.27
CA PRO A 113 0.45 14.18 -1.26
C PRO A 113 0.81 15.64 -0.97
N VAL A 114 1.84 15.83 -0.14
CA VAL A 114 2.27 17.14 0.31
C VAL A 114 3.79 17.25 0.35
N LEU A 115 4.23 18.49 0.23
CA LEU A 115 5.59 18.92 0.52
C LEU A 115 5.58 19.64 1.86
N VAL A 116 6.44 19.20 2.77
CA VAL A 116 6.54 19.77 4.13
C VAL A 116 7.88 20.47 4.26
N SER A 117 7.84 21.72 4.68
CA SER A 117 9.06 22.46 5.06
C SER A 117 9.57 21.94 6.39
N MET A 118 10.83 21.50 6.42
CA MET A 118 11.47 20.88 7.59
C MET A 118 12.24 21.88 8.43
N ASP A 119 12.50 23.05 7.89
CA ASP A 119 13.25 24.13 8.55
C ASP A 119 12.43 25.43 8.61
N ASN A 120 13.00 26.45 9.23
CA ASN A 120 12.36 27.78 9.31
C ASN A 120 12.69 28.66 8.11
N GLU A 121 13.69 28.32 7.33
CA GLU A 121 14.17 29.05 6.17
C GLU A 121 13.52 28.59 4.86
N ASP A 122 12.64 27.56 4.94
CA ASP A 122 11.96 26.93 3.79
C ASP A 122 12.90 26.40 2.70
N VAL A 123 14.08 25.95 3.13
CA VAL A 123 15.13 25.43 2.23
C VAL A 123 15.03 23.90 2.11
N MET A 124 14.78 23.21 3.24
CA MET A 124 14.72 21.77 3.28
C MET A 124 13.27 21.27 3.30
N HIS A 125 12.92 20.43 2.32
CA HIS A 125 11.58 19.89 2.18
C HIS A 125 11.57 18.37 2.19
N ARG A 126 10.51 17.76 2.72
CA ARG A 126 10.22 16.33 2.61
C ARG A 126 8.83 16.10 2.01
N LEU A 127 8.75 15.08 1.18
CA LEU A 127 7.49 14.58 0.65
C LEU A 127 6.80 13.68 1.67
N GLY A 128 5.49 13.81 1.77
CA GLY A 128 4.66 13.01 2.64
C GLY A 128 3.20 12.99 2.24
N PHE A 129 2.38 12.43 3.10
CA PHE A 129 0.94 12.32 2.91
C PHE A 129 0.23 12.80 4.18
N VAL A 130 -0.73 13.69 4.02
CA VAL A 130 -1.56 14.10 5.16
C VAL A 130 -2.39 12.91 5.62
N THR A 131 -2.27 12.55 6.89
CA THR A 131 -3.04 11.48 7.52
C THR A 131 -4.20 12.00 8.36
N GLN A 132 -4.05 13.19 8.97
CA GLN A 132 -5.12 13.89 9.66
C GLN A 132 -4.97 15.41 9.44
N GLU A 133 -6.06 16.04 9.01
CA GLU A 133 -6.12 17.49 8.75
C GLU A 133 -6.38 18.30 10.01
N SER A 134 -6.84 17.68 11.10
CA SER A 134 -7.06 18.31 12.40
C SER A 134 -6.70 17.36 13.52
N LEU A 135 -6.03 17.88 14.52
CA LEU A 135 -5.63 17.17 15.74
C LEU A 135 -6.32 17.72 16.99
N SER A 136 -7.49 18.35 16.82
CA SER A 136 -8.29 18.91 17.92
C SER A 136 -8.66 17.87 18.99
N HIS A 137 -8.82 16.61 18.61
CA HIS A 137 -9.05 15.49 19.53
C HIS A 137 -7.85 15.19 20.46
N LEU A 138 -6.65 15.71 20.11
CA LEU A 138 -5.45 15.66 20.96
C LEU A 138 -5.20 17.00 21.68
N GLY A 139 -6.11 17.98 21.54
CA GLY A 139 -5.93 19.31 22.09
C GLY A 139 -4.88 20.16 21.35
N ILE A 140 -4.55 19.80 20.12
CA ILE A 140 -3.55 20.49 19.30
C ILE A 140 -4.30 21.19 18.16
N GLU A 141 -4.24 22.51 18.12
CA GLU A 141 -4.85 23.34 17.09
C GLU A 141 -3.82 23.75 16.03
N ASP A 142 -4.29 24.05 14.83
CA ASP A 142 -3.47 24.51 13.68
C ASP A 142 -2.32 23.58 13.26
N MET A 143 -2.37 22.32 13.69
CA MET A 143 -1.41 21.30 13.34
C MET A 143 -2.07 20.19 12.53
N VAL A 144 -1.28 19.59 11.63
CA VAL A 144 -1.67 18.45 10.82
C VAL A 144 -0.69 17.31 11.03
N SER A 145 -1.16 16.07 10.90
CA SER A 145 -0.26 14.92 10.89
C SER A 145 0.07 14.51 9.46
N VAL A 146 1.37 14.31 9.23
CA VAL A 146 1.91 13.92 7.93
C VAL A 146 2.74 12.66 8.09
N TYR A 147 2.44 11.66 7.30
CA TYR A 147 3.25 10.46 7.18
C TYR A 147 4.30 10.67 6.10
N MET A 148 5.57 10.49 6.45
CA MET A 148 6.72 10.67 5.57
C MET A 148 7.40 9.33 5.31
N PRO A 149 7.12 8.65 4.19
CA PRO A 149 7.77 7.39 3.84
C PRO A 149 9.27 7.56 3.64
N SER A 150 10.03 6.52 3.92
CA SER A 150 11.46 6.47 3.63
C SER A 150 11.72 5.92 2.23
N SER A 151 12.85 6.32 1.63
CA SER A 151 13.28 5.74 0.37
C SER A 151 13.56 4.24 0.53
N TYR A 152 13.33 3.49 -0.55
CA TYR A 152 13.51 2.03 -0.61
C TYR A 152 12.63 1.22 0.34
N GLY A 153 11.58 1.82 0.92
CA GLY A 153 10.67 1.13 1.82
C GLY A 153 9.33 1.85 1.98
N MET A 154 8.40 1.14 2.62
CA MET A 154 7.10 1.71 3.00
C MET A 154 7.08 2.16 4.47
N LEU A 155 8.15 1.91 5.22
CA LEU A 155 8.31 2.43 6.58
C LEU A 155 8.64 3.92 6.52
N GLY A 156 8.21 4.67 7.52
CA GLY A 156 8.41 6.11 7.57
C GLY A 156 8.03 6.68 8.93
N ASP A 157 8.17 7.98 9.05
CA ASP A 157 7.91 8.72 10.27
C ASP A 157 6.53 9.40 10.21
N LEU A 158 5.82 9.39 11.32
CA LEU A 158 4.66 10.25 11.52
C LEU A 158 5.12 11.54 12.19
N VAL A 159 4.89 12.66 11.52
CA VAL A 159 5.32 13.99 12.03
C VAL A 159 4.09 14.88 12.18
N ILE A 160 4.08 15.65 13.24
CA ILE A 160 3.06 16.69 13.47
C ILE A 160 3.70 18.02 13.17
N VAL A 161 3.12 18.77 12.22
CA VAL A 161 3.66 20.04 11.74
C VAL A 161 2.56 21.10 11.64
N PRO A 162 2.90 22.38 11.73
CA PRO A 162 1.94 23.46 11.46
C PRO A 162 1.35 23.33 10.05
N ALA A 163 0.05 23.54 9.91
CA ALA A 163 -0.63 23.50 8.61
C ALA A 163 0.00 24.49 7.61
N SER A 164 0.54 25.61 8.09
CA SER A 164 1.22 26.62 7.29
C SER A 164 2.53 26.12 6.62
N LYS A 165 3.17 25.09 7.18
CA LYS A 165 4.38 24.47 6.62
C LYS A 165 4.11 23.36 5.60
N VAL A 166 2.84 23.08 5.32
CA VAL A 166 2.41 21.98 4.45
C VAL A 166 1.83 22.55 3.16
N ARG A 167 2.44 22.18 2.03
CA ARG A 167 1.99 22.57 0.70
C ARG A 167 1.53 21.32 -0.06
N LYS A 168 0.29 21.35 -0.57
CA LYS A 168 -0.24 20.30 -1.43
C LYS A 168 0.53 20.24 -2.74
N ILE A 169 0.75 19.02 -3.23
CA ILE A 169 1.42 18.78 -4.51
C ILE A 169 0.41 18.25 -5.51
N ASP A 170 0.50 18.75 -6.74
CA ASP A 170 -0.24 18.20 -7.85
C ASP A 170 0.39 16.86 -8.28
N GLY A 171 -0.41 15.80 -8.24
CA GLY A 171 0.03 14.46 -8.57
C GLY A 171 -0.82 13.39 -7.87
N THR A 172 -0.76 12.17 -8.39
CA THR A 172 -1.43 11.06 -7.72
C THR A 172 -0.60 10.57 -6.53
N SER A 173 -1.27 10.14 -5.46
CA SER A 173 -0.58 9.54 -4.31
C SER A 173 0.32 8.37 -4.70
N THR A 174 -0.07 7.64 -5.75
CA THR A 174 0.70 6.51 -6.28
C THR A 174 2.01 6.96 -6.92
N ASP A 175 2.00 8.04 -7.70
CA ASP A 175 3.20 8.54 -8.38
C ASP A 175 4.17 9.17 -7.39
N VAL A 176 3.63 9.94 -6.42
CA VAL A 176 4.44 10.51 -5.33
C VAL A 176 5.05 9.39 -4.47
N MET A 177 4.28 8.33 -4.16
CA MET A 177 4.81 7.18 -3.42
C MET A 177 5.92 6.46 -4.20
N LYS A 178 5.74 6.23 -5.52
CA LYS A 178 6.78 5.65 -6.39
C LYS A 178 8.04 6.51 -6.39
N PHE A 179 7.88 7.84 -6.49
CA PHE A 179 9.00 8.77 -6.44
C PHE A 179 9.78 8.66 -5.12
N ILE A 180 9.07 8.68 -3.98
CA ILE A 180 9.72 8.55 -2.65
C ILE A 180 10.44 7.22 -2.53
N VAL A 181 9.73 6.10 -2.80
CA VAL A 181 10.28 4.74 -2.63
C VAL A 181 11.46 4.48 -3.56
N SER A 182 11.47 5.06 -4.75
CA SER A 182 12.60 4.95 -5.69
C SER A 182 13.79 5.86 -5.33
N GLY A 183 13.70 6.64 -4.24
CA GLY A 183 14.74 7.60 -3.88
C GLY A 183 14.84 8.77 -4.87
N GLY A 184 13.73 9.15 -5.51
CA GLY A 184 13.66 10.25 -6.47
C GLY A 184 14.09 9.90 -7.89
N VAL A 185 14.36 8.62 -8.19
CA VAL A 185 14.81 8.18 -9.52
C VAL A 185 13.67 8.12 -10.54
N THR A 186 12.46 7.75 -10.09
CA THR A 186 11.29 7.67 -10.97
C THR A 186 10.72 9.07 -11.20
N LYS A 187 10.50 9.47 -12.44
CA LYS A 187 9.81 10.72 -12.76
C LYS A 187 8.32 10.61 -12.37
N MET A 188 7.78 11.67 -11.79
CA MET A 188 6.33 11.82 -11.65
C MET A 188 5.76 12.14 -13.04
N ASN A 189 4.65 11.49 -13.42
CA ASN A 189 3.95 11.83 -14.65
C ASN A 189 3.34 13.22 -14.50
N ASP A 190 3.77 14.14 -15.35
CA ASP A 190 3.10 15.43 -15.54
C ASP A 190 1.77 15.16 -16.25
N ASN A 191 0.68 15.09 -15.48
CA ASN A 191 -0.67 15.04 -16.03
C ASN A 191 -1.12 16.40 -16.61
N THR A 192 -0.18 17.27 -16.97
CA THR A 192 -0.46 18.61 -17.52
C THR A 192 -0.77 18.57 -19.03
N GLU A 193 -0.58 17.44 -19.72
CA GLU A 193 -0.84 17.35 -21.17
C GLU A 193 -2.28 16.93 -21.55
N ALA A 194 -3.18 16.69 -20.59
CA ALA A 194 -4.53 16.20 -20.90
C ALA A 194 -5.63 17.30 -20.92
N ILE A 195 -5.27 18.59 -20.83
CA ILE A 195 -6.23 19.71 -20.92
C ILE A 195 -5.76 20.71 -21.98
N GLY A 196 -5.53 20.22 -23.18
CA GLY A 196 -5.16 21.09 -24.28
C GLY A 196 -5.32 20.39 -25.63
N ASN A 197 -6.58 20.09 -25.99
CA ASN A 197 -7.08 20.04 -27.37
C ASN A 197 -8.61 20.03 -27.35
#